data_8d54e875f706a8edd75d93afc9268deb
#
_entry.id   8d54e875f706a8edd75d93afc9268deb
#
_cell.length_a   1.000
_cell.length_b   1.000
_cell.length_c   1.000
_cell.angle_alpha   90.00
_cell.angle_beta   90.00
_cell.angle_gamma   90.00
#
_symmetry.space_group_name_H-M   'P 1'
#
loop_
_entity.id
_entity.type
_entity.pdbx_description
1 polymer ?
#
loop_
_entity_poly.entity_id
_entity_poly.type
_entity_poly.pdbx_seq_one_letter_code
_entity_poly.pdbx_strand_id
1 'polypeptide(L)'
;MVWTLGRLAGGAGASSLLRIPLLAEKSVSFGSRRPLPQDRKFSSEAVETYITSICRRIGDPQLADLFANCFPNTLDTTIQPGTFEGHPDTVVLTGDIAAMWLRDSSAQVWPYLPLASKDRSLRDLLEGVIRRQVRCLLIDPYANCFMADLSAPPLEGSRMDKTEMRQGVGERKYELDSLCYPIRLAHGYWKNTGHTGLFDSEWKLAMETILETMRIQQRKDGPGPYRFQRYALNPTDTLVNGIGIPVNPIGLIASAFRPSDDACIFPFFVPANLFAVRSLRQLSAMANDVLHDSRMANQAAALAEEINAALWKHAIVSTAGGAIWAYEIDGFGGHVLMDDANAPSLLSLPYLDSSPDAETYARTRAFVWSQNNPWFFQGSAGEGIGGPHVGRDSIWPMSQIMYALTSNSSAEIMGAIQTVKTCAASTGFIHESYNRNDSSLFTRAWFAWANTLFGELIGTTVERYPRLLA
;
A
#
# COMPACT_ATOMS: atom_id res chain seq x y z
N MET A 1 10.63 59.09 -24.72
CA MET A 1 12.00 59.64 -24.57
C MET A 1 12.98 58.52 -24.86
N VAL A 2 13.64 58.59 -25.99
CA VAL A 2 14.56 57.63 -26.60
C VAL A 2 15.96 57.93 -26.08
N TRP A 3 16.75 56.92 -25.75
CA TRP A 3 18.23 56.90 -25.79
C TRP A 3 18.71 55.45 -25.73
N THR A 4 19.07 54.89 -26.77
CA THR A 4 20.30 54.65 -27.58
C THR A 4 21.35 53.77 -26.95
N LEU A 5 21.61 52.70 -27.68
CA LEU A 5 22.72 51.75 -27.76
C LEU A 5 24.12 52.28 -27.38
N GLY A 6 24.86 51.42 -26.67
CA GLY A 6 26.32 51.42 -26.61
C GLY A 6 26.87 50.01 -26.63
N ARG A 7 27.40 49.58 -27.78
CA ARG A 7 28.27 48.42 -27.92
C ARG A 7 29.69 48.77 -27.44
N LEU A 8 30.30 47.89 -26.65
CA LEU A 8 31.76 47.77 -26.64
C LEU A 8 32.14 46.26 -26.55
N ALA A 9 33.10 45.93 -27.38
CA ALA A 9 33.62 44.59 -27.63
C ALA A 9 34.83 44.28 -26.75
N GLY A 10 35.07 43.02 -26.54
CA GLY A 10 36.45 42.45 -26.46
C GLY A 10 36.94 42.09 -25.05
N GLY A 11 37.19 40.81 -24.82
CA GLY A 11 37.97 40.33 -23.74
C GLY A 11 37.77 38.82 -23.47
N ALA A 12 38.47 38.00 -24.25
CA ALA A 12 38.57 36.58 -23.94
C ALA A 12 39.40 36.36 -22.64
N GLY A 13 38.69 36.09 -21.55
CA GLY A 13 39.31 35.66 -20.28
C GLY A 13 39.00 34.18 -20.06
N ALA A 14 40.00 33.33 -20.17
CA ALA A 14 39.95 31.94 -19.79
C ALA A 14 39.65 31.82 -18.29
N SER A 15 38.40 31.56 -17.92
CA SER A 15 38.05 31.20 -16.54
C SER A 15 38.47 29.77 -16.28
N SER A 16 39.59 29.60 -15.57
CA SER A 16 39.94 28.35 -14.94
C SER A 16 38.87 27.99 -13.92
N LEU A 17 38.01 27.02 -14.25
CA LEU A 17 37.11 26.38 -13.30
C LEU A 17 37.99 25.66 -12.24
N LEU A 18 38.16 26.31 -11.09
CA LEU A 18 38.61 25.67 -9.87
C LEU A 18 37.60 24.55 -9.58
N ARG A 19 37.97 23.29 -9.90
CA ARG A 19 37.31 22.10 -9.35
C ARG A 19 37.60 22.13 -7.84
N ILE A 20 36.62 22.62 -7.07
CA ILE A 20 36.54 22.34 -5.64
C ILE A 20 36.37 20.82 -5.54
N PRO A 21 37.31 20.07 -4.93
CA PRO A 21 37.06 18.67 -4.67
C PRO A 21 35.82 18.59 -3.78
N LEU A 22 34.76 17.95 -4.24
CA LEU A 22 33.68 17.50 -3.38
C LEU A 22 34.35 16.62 -2.32
N LEU A 23 34.55 17.16 -1.12
CA LEU A 23 34.85 16.35 0.04
C LEU A 23 33.71 15.35 0.14
N ALA A 24 34.01 14.09 -0.14
CA ALA A 24 33.07 13.02 0.14
C ALA A 24 32.77 13.10 1.64
N GLU A 25 31.60 13.64 1.99
CA GLU A 25 31.10 13.53 3.34
C GLU A 25 31.13 12.03 3.66
N LYS A 26 31.92 11.65 4.65
CA LYS A 26 31.92 10.30 5.17
C LYS A 26 30.48 10.01 5.56
N SER A 27 29.79 9.17 4.80
CA SER A 27 28.43 8.75 5.11
C SER A 27 28.45 8.16 6.52
N VAL A 28 27.85 8.86 7.46
CA VAL A 28 27.71 8.37 8.83
C VAL A 28 26.72 7.21 8.77
N SER A 29 27.19 6.00 9.11
CA SER A 29 26.34 4.83 9.21
C SER A 29 25.18 5.08 10.18
N PHE A 30 23.96 4.63 9.85
CA PHE A 30 22.82 4.66 10.79
C PHE A 30 23.05 3.74 11.99
N GLY A 31 23.85 2.68 11.80
CA GLY A 31 23.99 1.58 12.74
C GLY A 31 22.70 0.77 12.90
N SER A 32 22.78 -0.28 13.68
CA SER A 32 21.58 -1.09 14.00
C SER A 32 20.64 -0.31 14.92
N ARG A 33 19.40 -0.17 14.50
CA ARG A 33 18.27 0.40 15.27
C ARG A 33 17.25 -0.69 15.65
N ARG A 34 17.55 -1.94 15.33
CA ARG A 34 16.71 -3.08 15.67
C ARG A 34 16.68 -3.31 17.19
N PRO A 35 15.59 -3.81 17.76
CA PRO A 35 15.56 -4.29 19.14
C PRO A 35 16.65 -5.34 19.35
N LEU A 36 17.12 -5.47 20.60
CA LEU A 36 18.04 -6.56 20.97
C LEU A 36 17.37 -7.90 20.65
N PRO A 37 18.11 -8.97 20.32
CA PRO A 37 17.52 -10.25 19.89
C PRO A 37 16.45 -10.80 20.82
N GLN A 38 16.62 -10.66 22.14
CA GLN A 38 15.66 -11.10 23.14
C GLN A 38 14.39 -10.24 23.23
N ASP A 39 14.41 -9.03 22.68
CA ASP A 39 13.29 -8.09 22.73
C ASP A 39 12.48 -8.10 21.41
N ARG A 40 12.93 -8.84 20.40
CA ARG A 40 12.23 -9.00 19.12
C ARG A 40 10.97 -9.83 19.31
N LYS A 41 9.90 -9.43 18.67
CA LYS A 41 8.62 -10.13 18.75
C LYS A 41 8.63 -11.47 18.04
N PHE A 42 9.38 -11.58 16.95
CA PHE A 42 9.58 -12.81 16.20
C PHE A 42 10.93 -12.78 15.49
N SER A 43 11.58 -13.96 15.41
CA SER A 43 12.83 -14.14 14.69
C SER A 43 12.75 -15.33 13.76
N SER A 44 13.26 -15.18 12.53
CA SER A 44 13.31 -16.21 11.50
C SER A 44 14.73 -16.34 10.96
N GLU A 45 15.28 -17.54 10.98
CA GLU A 45 16.62 -17.81 10.44
C GLU A 45 16.69 -17.50 8.94
N ALA A 46 15.63 -17.81 8.20
CA ALA A 46 15.55 -17.51 6.78
C ALA A 46 15.60 -16.00 6.51
N VAL A 47 14.92 -15.19 7.34
CA VAL A 47 14.93 -13.71 7.23
C VAL A 47 16.30 -13.15 7.60
N GLU A 48 16.93 -13.59 8.68
CA GLU A 48 18.26 -13.12 9.08
C GLU A 48 19.34 -13.47 8.03
N THR A 49 19.24 -14.68 7.45
CA THR A 49 20.12 -15.11 6.34
C THR A 49 19.92 -14.23 5.12
N TYR A 50 18.65 -13.89 4.78
CA TYR A 50 18.32 -13.02 3.66
C TYR A 50 18.89 -11.61 3.88
N ILE A 51 18.67 -11.00 5.05
CA ILE A 51 19.22 -9.69 5.41
C ILE A 51 20.74 -9.68 5.22
N THR A 52 21.45 -10.67 5.77
CA THR A 52 22.89 -10.77 5.65
C THR A 52 23.33 -10.89 4.18
N SER A 53 22.62 -11.68 3.39
CA SER A 53 22.90 -11.87 1.96
C SER A 53 22.73 -10.59 1.14
N ILE A 54 21.67 -9.82 1.40
CA ILE A 54 21.39 -8.56 0.70
C ILE A 54 22.41 -7.48 1.11
N CYS A 55 22.65 -7.29 2.42
CA CYS A 55 23.60 -6.28 2.91
C CYS A 55 24.99 -6.44 2.31
N ARG A 56 25.49 -7.67 2.11
CA ARG A 56 26.80 -7.95 1.46
C ARG A 56 26.89 -7.49 0.01
N ARG A 57 25.76 -7.25 -0.65
CA ARG A 57 25.67 -6.87 -2.06
C ARG A 57 25.39 -5.37 -2.24
N ILE A 58 25.26 -4.63 -1.15
CA ILE A 58 25.04 -3.18 -1.15
C ILE A 58 26.37 -2.49 -0.86
N GLY A 59 26.82 -1.64 -1.79
CA GLY A 59 28.09 -0.90 -1.65
C GLY A 59 28.01 0.31 -0.72
N ASP A 60 26.80 0.88 -0.54
CA ASP A 60 26.55 2.01 0.36
C ASP A 60 26.25 1.51 1.80
N PRO A 61 27.14 1.72 2.80
CA PRO A 61 26.92 1.23 4.16
C PRO A 61 25.68 1.82 4.82
N GLN A 62 25.34 3.07 4.53
CA GLN A 62 24.14 3.72 5.08
C GLN A 62 22.87 3.08 4.53
N LEU A 63 22.85 2.74 3.24
CA LEU A 63 21.72 2.03 2.62
C LEU A 63 21.60 0.61 3.16
N ALA A 64 22.72 -0.08 3.39
CA ALA A 64 22.74 -1.42 3.98
C ALA A 64 22.16 -1.41 5.41
N ASP A 65 22.56 -0.43 6.24
CA ASP A 65 22.02 -0.26 7.60
C ASP A 65 20.52 0.04 7.58
N LEU A 66 20.08 0.94 6.68
CA LEU A 66 18.67 1.30 6.54
C LEU A 66 17.84 0.06 6.13
N PHE A 67 18.33 -0.72 5.16
CA PHE A 67 17.68 -1.99 4.78
C PHE A 67 17.61 -2.97 5.96
N ALA A 68 18.73 -3.14 6.69
CA ALA A 68 18.78 -4.08 7.82
C ALA A 68 17.85 -3.67 8.98
N ASN A 69 17.58 -2.37 9.14
CA ASN A 69 16.61 -1.86 10.12
C ASN A 69 15.15 -2.01 9.62
N CYS A 70 14.91 -1.66 8.36
CA CYS A 70 13.55 -1.57 7.80
C CYS A 70 12.96 -2.92 7.43
N PHE A 71 13.72 -3.80 6.75
CA PHE A 71 13.19 -5.08 6.26
C PHE A 71 12.59 -5.94 7.37
N PRO A 72 13.23 -6.14 8.53
CA PRO A 72 12.67 -6.97 9.61
C PRO A 72 11.73 -6.20 10.55
N ASN A 73 11.48 -4.91 10.35
CA ASN A 73 10.78 -4.05 11.32
C ASN A 73 9.44 -4.64 11.78
N THR A 74 8.64 -5.17 10.85
CA THR A 74 7.36 -5.83 11.18
C THR A 74 7.57 -7.02 12.11
N LEU A 75 8.49 -7.92 11.79
CA LEU A 75 8.76 -9.11 12.60
C LEU A 75 9.34 -8.75 13.96
N ASP A 76 10.24 -7.77 13.98
CA ASP A 76 10.91 -7.35 15.21
C ASP A 76 9.96 -6.66 16.21
N THR A 77 8.90 -5.96 15.73
CA THR A 77 8.21 -4.97 16.57
C THR A 77 6.68 -5.10 16.62
N THR A 78 6.01 -5.53 15.54
CA THR A 78 4.55 -5.43 15.40
C THR A 78 3.81 -6.77 15.50
N ILE A 79 4.53 -7.88 15.45
CA ILE A 79 3.95 -9.21 15.47
C ILE A 79 3.55 -9.61 16.89
N GLN A 80 2.36 -10.20 17.02
CA GLN A 80 1.88 -10.85 18.24
C GLN A 80 1.43 -12.28 17.88
N PRO A 81 2.34 -13.27 17.90
CA PRO A 81 1.97 -14.65 17.64
C PRO A 81 1.12 -15.22 18.77
N GLY A 82 0.14 -16.01 18.42
CA GLY A 82 -0.75 -16.68 19.35
C GLY A 82 -1.35 -17.95 18.76
N THR A 83 -2.35 -18.48 19.44
CA THR A 83 -3.16 -19.61 18.98
C THR A 83 -4.64 -19.34 19.29
N PHE A 84 -5.50 -19.80 18.39
CA PHE A 84 -6.93 -19.79 18.59
C PHE A 84 -7.50 -21.14 18.13
N GLU A 85 -8.25 -21.82 19.01
CA GLU A 85 -8.84 -23.16 18.73
C GLU A 85 -7.83 -24.19 18.22
N GLY A 86 -6.57 -24.10 18.71
CA GLY A 86 -5.50 -25.04 18.35
C GLY A 86 -4.77 -24.71 17.05
N HIS A 87 -5.15 -23.62 16.35
CA HIS A 87 -4.49 -23.15 15.13
C HIS A 87 -3.65 -21.89 15.39
N PRO A 88 -2.64 -21.62 14.56
CA PRO A 88 -1.93 -20.34 14.59
C PRO A 88 -2.88 -19.14 14.47
N ASP A 89 -2.68 -18.10 15.26
CA ASP A 89 -3.43 -16.83 15.22
C ASP A 89 -2.43 -15.68 15.46
N THR A 90 -2.15 -14.88 14.43
CA THR A 90 -1.12 -13.85 14.52
C THR A 90 -1.71 -12.48 14.27
N VAL A 91 -1.59 -11.58 15.24
CA VAL A 91 -1.89 -10.16 15.07
C VAL A 91 -0.68 -9.44 14.48
N VAL A 92 -0.92 -8.53 13.56
CA VAL A 92 0.08 -7.62 12.99
C VAL A 92 -0.38 -6.19 13.24
N LEU A 93 0.30 -5.49 14.14
CA LEU A 93 0.01 -4.08 14.41
C LEU A 93 0.57 -3.19 13.29
N THR A 94 -0.04 -2.03 13.05
CA THR A 94 0.44 -1.13 12.00
C THR A 94 1.70 -0.32 12.39
N GLY A 95 2.10 -0.39 13.65
CA GLY A 95 3.23 0.34 14.24
C GLY A 95 2.82 0.93 15.58
N ASP A 96 2.78 2.25 15.65
CA ASP A 96 2.41 3.04 16.85
C ASP A 96 0.93 2.96 17.26
N ILE A 97 0.07 2.34 16.45
CA ILE A 97 -1.34 2.11 16.76
C ILE A 97 -1.56 0.64 17.11
N ALA A 98 -2.13 0.35 18.28
CA ALA A 98 -2.33 -0.99 18.82
C ALA A 98 -3.55 -1.71 18.19
N ALA A 99 -3.66 -1.69 16.86
CA ALA A 99 -4.72 -2.32 16.09
C ALA A 99 -4.19 -2.89 14.78
N MET A 100 -4.97 -3.77 14.15
CA MET A 100 -4.63 -4.50 12.93
C MET A 100 -5.55 -4.08 11.79
N TRP A 101 -5.03 -3.42 10.77
CA TRP A 101 -5.71 -3.20 9.50
C TRP A 101 -5.56 -4.42 8.59
N LEU A 102 -6.61 -4.77 7.84
CA LEU A 102 -6.55 -5.89 6.88
C LEU A 102 -5.55 -5.61 5.75
N ARG A 103 -5.52 -4.43 5.24
CA ARG A 103 -4.56 -3.94 4.25
C ARG A 103 -3.13 -4.00 4.78
N ASP A 104 -2.85 -3.28 5.88
CA ASP A 104 -1.52 -3.14 6.45
C ASP A 104 -0.92 -4.50 6.82
N SER A 105 -1.68 -5.32 7.55
CA SER A 105 -1.21 -6.65 7.98
C SER A 105 -0.81 -7.56 6.82
N SER A 106 -1.53 -7.47 5.68
CA SER A 106 -1.18 -8.19 4.46
C SER A 106 0.10 -7.65 3.82
N ALA A 107 0.18 -6.33 3.69
CA ALA A 107 1.30 -5.66 3.01
C ALA A 107 2.60 -5.77 3.83
N GLN A 108 2.52 -5.64 5.16
CA GLN A 108 3.67 -5.74 6.06
C GLN A 108 4.33 -7.11 6.05
N VAL A 109 3.58 -8.19 5.84
CA VAL A 109 4.14 -9.55 5.81
C VAL A 109 4.43 -10.07 4.41
N TRP A 110 3.96 -9.38 3.39
CA TRP A 110 4.10 -9.78 1.98
C TRP A 110 5.54 -10.11 1.56
N PRO A 111 6.56 -9.31 1.89
CA PRO A 111 7.94 -9.56 1.46
C PRO A 111 8.58 -10.83 2.05
N TYR A 112 7.98 -11.40 3.10
CA TYR A 112 8.49 -12.62 3.72
C TYR A 112 7.94 -13.91 3.09
N LEU A 113 6.90 -13.82 2.25
CA LEU A 113 6.29 -15.00 1.60
C LEU A 113 7.29 -15.90 0.86
N PRO A 114 8.26 -15.38 0.07
CA PRO A 114 9.25 -16.22 -0.62
C PRO A 114 10.18 -16.98 0.34
N LEU A 115 10.30 -16.55 1.58
CA LEU A 115 11.16 -17.16 2.60
C LEU A 115 10.43 -18.24 3.41
N ALA A 116 9.09 -18.24 3.38
CA ALA A 116 8.27 -19.14 4.20
C ALA A 116 8.43 -20.63 3.86
N SER A 117 8.80 -20.98 2.63
CA SER A 117 9.09 -22.36 2.26
C SER A 117 10.34 -22.93 2.91
N LYS A 118 11.24 -22.06 3.39
CA LYS A 118 12.54 -22.41 4.00
C LYS A 118 12.51 -22.38 5.52
N ASP A 119 11.46 -21.82 6.13
CA ASP A 119 11.37 -21.66 7.57
C ASP A 119 9.94 -21.99 8.04
N ARG A 120 9.82 -23.07 8.81
CA ARG A 120 8.52 -23.54 9.31
C ARG A 120 7.88 -22.53 10.26
N SER A 121 8.66 -21.91 11.12
CA SER A 121 8.13 -20.96 12.11
C SER A 121 7.57 -19.71 11.42
N LEU A 122 8.26 -19.23 10.38
CA LEU A 122 7.77 -18.12 9.54
C LEU A 122 6.50 -18.51 8.77
N ARG A 123 6.44 -19.73 8.23
CA ARG A 123 5.25 -20.23 7.55
C ARG A 123 4.04 -20.30 8.50
N ASP A 124 4.23 -20.84 9.70
CA ASP A 124 3.18 -20.96 10.71
C ASP A 124 2.72 -19.57 11.20
N LEU A 125 3.64 -18.59 11.30
CA LEU A 125 3.30 -17.18 11.57
C LEU A 125 2.42 -16.58 10.47
N LEU A 126 2.77 -16.77 9.20
CA LEU A 126 2.01 -16.25 8.06
C LEU A 126 0.64 -16.92 7.93
N GLU A 127 0.54 -18.21 8.22
CA GLU A 127 -0.75 -18.90 8.35
C GLU A 127 -1.60 -18.24 9.44
N GLY A 128 -1.00 -17.92 10.58
CA GLY A 128 -1.67 -17.25 11.69
C GLY A 128 -2.23 -15.88 11.29
N VAL A 129 -1.50 -15.10 10.47
CA VAL A 129 -2.00 -13.81 9.94
C VAL A 129 -3.24 -14.01 9.07
N ILE A 130 -3.22 -15.00 8.17
CA ILE A 130 -4.36 -15.29 7.29
C ILE A 130 -5.58 -15.75 8.11
N ARG A 131 -5.40 -16.63 9.07
CA ARG A 131 -6.47 -17.10 9.97
C ARG A 131 -7.05 -15.95 10.80
N ARG A 132 -6.20 -15.05 11.29
CA ARG A 132 -6.65 -13.84 11.99
C ARG A 132 -7.50 -12.95 11.09
N GLN A 133 -7.10 -12.73 9.83
CA GLN A 133 -7.88 -11.97 8.86
C GLN A 133 -9.23 -12.63 8.55
N VAL A 134 -9.28 -13.95 8.42
CA VAL A 134 -10.52 -14.72 8.27
C VAL A 134 -11.49 -14.43 9.42
N ARG A 135 -11.04 -14.51 10.67
CA ARG A 135 -11.86 -14.17 11.84
C ARG A 135 -12.34 -12.72 11.82
N CYS A 136 -11.49 -11.79 11.46
CA CYS A 136 -11.83 -10.38 11.31
C CYS A 136 -12.95 -10.17 10.27
N LEU A 137 -12.83 -10.79 9.11
CA LEU A 137 -13.84 -10.73 8.04
C LEU A 137 -15.19 -11.32 8.46
N LEU A 138 -15.17 -12.41 9.24
CA LEU A 138 -16.39 -13.03 9.77
C LEU A 138 -17.04 -12.20 10.88
N ILE A 139 -16.27 -11.38 11.59
CA ILE A 139 -16.82 -10.40 12.52
C ILE A 139 -17.53 -9.28 11.75
N ASP A 140 -16.84 -8.63 10.81
CA ASP A 140 -17.43 -7.54 10.02
C ASP A 140 -16.67 -7.27 8.71
N PRO A 141 -17.22 -7.62 7.54
CA PRO A 141 -16.58 -7.36 6.26
C PRO A 141 -16.57 -5.87 5.87
N TYR A 142 -17.25 -5.01 6.61
CA TYR A 142 -17.24 -3.55 6.41
C TYR A 142 -16.23 -2.82 7.29
N ALA A 143 -15.49 -3.52 8.13
CA ALA A 143 -14.45 -2.92 8.95
C ALA A 143 -13.08 -3.04 8.26
N ASN A 144 -12.28 -1.97 8.32
CA ASN A 144 -10.90 -1.95 7.86
C ASN A 144 -9.92 -2.35 8.96
N CYS A 145 -10.27 -2.09 10.24
CA CYS A 145 -9.38 -2.21 11.38
C CYS A 145 -10.02 -2.99 12.54
N PHE A 146 -9.22 -3.85 13.18
CA PHE A 146 -9.63 -4.70 14.29
C PHE A 146 -8.67 -4.55 15.48
N MET A 147 -9.21 -4.64 16.68
CA MET A 147 -8.40 -4.61 17.89
C MET A 147 -7.55 -5.88 18.02
N ALA A 148 -6.35 -5.75 18.57
CA ALA A 148 -5.48 -6.90 18.86
C ALA A 148 -6.19 -7.87 19.82
N ASP A 149 -6.75 -7.35 20.91
CA ASP A 149 -7.71 -8.04 21.77
C ASP A 149 -9.13 -7.76 21.27
N LEU A 150 -9.79 -8.78 20.70
CA LEU A 150 -11.15 -8.67 20.16
C LEU A 150 -12.22 -8.41 21.23
N SER A 151 -11.87 -8.42 22.52
CA SER A 151 -12.76 -7.99 23.61
C SER A 151 -12.63 -6.51 23.94
N ALA A 152 -11.58 -5.85 23.47
CA ALA A 152 -11.31 -4.45 23.73
C ALA A 152 -12.34 -3.51 23.04
N PRO A 153 -12.57 -2.31 23.59
CA PRO A 153 -13.41 -1.31 22.94
C PRO A 153 -12.75 -0.80 21.67
N PRO A 154 -13.52 -0.18 20.74
CA PRO A 154 -12.98 0.45 19.53
C PRO A 154 -11.88 1.47 19.84
N LEU A 155 -11.08 1.81 18.84
CA LEU A 155 -10.10 2.90 18.91
C LEU A 155 -10.79 4.17 19.44
N GLU A 156 -10.07 4.97 20.20
CA GLU A 156 -10.64 6.15 20.88
C GLU A 156 -11.33 7.09 19.88
N GLY A 157 -10.71 7.35 18.74
CA GLY A 157 -11.28 8.18 17.66
C GLY A 157 -12.55 7.60 17.01
N SER A 158 -12.80 6.30 17.16
CA SER A 158 -13.93 5.60 16.53
C SER A 158 -15.12 5.37 17.49
N ARG A 159 -14.97 5.67 18.79
CA ARG A 159 -16.02 5.38 19.81
C ARG A 159 -17.32 6.13 19.59
N MET A 160 -17.27 7.27 18.92
CA MET A 160 -18.43 8.12 18.65
C MET A 160 -18.93 8.03 17.21
N ASP A 161 -18.37 7.11 16.41
CA ASP A 161 -18.81 6.91 15.03
C ASP A 161 -20.25 6.42 14.99
N LYS A 162 -21.03 7.02 14.10
CA LYS A 162 -22.40 6.59 13.82
C LYS A 162 -22.38 5.49 12.74
N THR A 163 -22.14 4.29 13.19
CA THR A 163 -22.07 3.06 12.37
C THR A 163 -22.50 1.88 13.24
N GLU A 164 -22.75 0.72 12.62
CA GLU A 164 -23.03 -0.53 13.35
C GLU A 164 -21.70 -1.14 13.84
N MET A 165 -21.15 -0.56 14.92
CA MET A 165 -19.88 -1.02 15.48
C MET A 165 -20.06 -2.39 16.13
N ARG A 166 -19.27 -3.37 15.72
CA ARG A 166 -19.27 -4.72 16.30
C ARG A 166 -18.11 -4.89 17.28
N GLN A 167 -18.25 -5.82 18.22
CA GLN A 167 -17.19 -6.16 19.17
C GLN A 167 -15.94 -6.65 18.40
N GLY A 168 -14.77 -6.20 18.80
CA GLY A 168 -13.50 -6.52 18.15
C GLY A 168 -13.11 -5.59 17.00
N VAL A 169 -14.06 -4.81 16.48
CA VAL A 169 -13.77 -3.79 15.47
C VAL A 169 -13.10 -2.60 16.11
N GLY A 170 -11.97 -2.17 15.56
CA GLY A 170 -11.25 -0.96 15.96
C GLY A 170 -11.78 0.28 15.27
N GLU A 171 -11.98 0.20 13.96
CA GLU A 171 -12.58 1.22 13.12
C GLU A 171 -13.40 0.57 12.00
N ARG A 172 -14.54 1.17 11.65
CA ARG A 172 -15.47 0.59 10.66
C ARG A 172 -15.58 1.46 9.40
N LYS A 173 -14.44 1.82 8.83
CA LYS A 173 -14.36 2.46 7.51
C LYS A 173 -14.36 1.37 6.42
N TYR A 174 -15.39 1.35 5.57
CA TYR A 174 -15.48 0.36 4.50
C TYR A 174 -14.57 0.73 3.33
N GLU A 175 -13.61 -0.11 3.08
CA GLU A 175 -12.63 -0.04 2.00
C GLU A 175 -12.68 -1.32 1.17
N LEU A 176 -12.83 -1.19 -0.14
CA LEU A 176 -12.87 -2.34 -1.04
C LEU A 176 -11.56 -3.15 -1.02
N ASP A 177 -10.44 -2.46 -0.89
CA ASP A 177 -9.12 -3.10 -0.83
C ASP A 177 -8.91 -3.93 0.43
N SER A 178 -9.55 -3.57 1.54
CA SER A 178 -9.56 -4.38 2.77
C SER A 178 -10.16 -5.77 2.58
N LEU A 179 -11.01 -5.97 1.55
CA LEU A 179 -11.49 -7.29 1.13
C LEU A 179 -10.55 -7.99 0.15
N CYS A 180 -9.74 -7.25 -0.60
CA CYS A 180 -8.84 -7.78 -1.62
C CYS A 180 -7.51 -8.27 -1.05
N TYR A 181 -6.96 -7.56 -0.07
CA TYR A 181 -5.66 -7.88 0.53
C TYR A 181 -5.60 -9.26 1.19
N PRO A 182 -6.61 -9.73 1.96
CA PRO A 182 -6.61 -11.10 2.51
C PRO A 182 -6.60 -12.18 1.43
N ILE A 183 -7.32 -11.96 0.31
CA ILE A 183 -7.29 -12.89 -0.83
C ILE A 183 -5.89 -12.94 -1.46
N ARG A 184 -5.28 -11.76 -1.69
CA ARG A 184 -3.91 -11.66 -2.23
C ARG A 184 -2.91 -12.37 -1.32
N LEU A 185 -2.98 -12.15 -0.01
CA LEU A 185 -2.07 -12.78 0.95
C LEU A 185 -2.22 -14.30 0.97
N ALA A 186 -3.45 -14.81 1.04
CA ALA A 186 -3.72 -16.26 1.03
C ALA A 186 -3.24 -16.91 -0.28
N HIS A 187 -3.50 -16.26 -1.43
CA HIS A 187 -3.00 -16.75 -2.72
C HIS A 187 -1.46 -16.75 -2.76
N GLY A 188 -0.82 -15.68 -2.30
CA GLY A 188 0.64 -15.60 -2.24
C GLY A 188 1.25 -16.66 -1.31
N TYR A 189 0.64 -16.89 -0.15
CA TYR A 189 1.03 -17.95 0.78
C TYR A 189 0.97 -19.33 0.11
N TRP A 190 -0.16 -19.67 -0.51
CA TRP A 190 -0.31 -20.93 -1.23
C TRP A 190 0.75 -21.10 -2.34
N LYS A 191 0.92 -20.09 -3.17
CA LYS A 191 1.90 -20.16 -4.29
C LYS A 191 3.35 -20.30 -3.85
N ASN A 192 3.74 -19.72 -2.71
CA ASN A 192 5.10 -19.79 -2.19
C ASN A 192 5.37 -21.04 -1.35
N THR A 193 4.35 -21.58 -0.68
CA THR A 193 4.55 -22.67 0.28
C THR A 193 3.99 -24.03 -0.20
N GLY A 194 3.02 -24.01 -1.09
CA GLY A 194 2.23 -25.20 -1.47
C GLY A 194 1.28 -25.69 -0.37
N HIS A 195 1.26 -25.06 0.81
CA HIS A 195 0.43 -25.45 1.94
C HIS A 195 -1.03 -25.10 1.70
N THR A 196 -1.92 -26.06 1.96
CA THR A 196 -3.37 -25.91 1.74
C THR A 196 -4.21 -26.10 3.01
N GLY A 197 -3.62 -26.45 4.15
CA GLY A 197 -4.34 -26.79 5.38
C GLY A 197 -5.14 -25.63 6.01
N LEU A 198 -4.84 -24.38 5.63
CA LEU A 198 -5.59 -23.22 6.10
C LEU A 198 -6.90 -22.97 5.32
N PHE A 199 -7.06 -23.57 4.13
CA PHE A 199 -8.23 -23.37 3.27
C PHE A 199 -9.39 -24.30 3.68
N ASP A 200 -9.82 -24.14 4.91
CA ASP A 200 -10.88 -24.90 5.55
C ASP A 200 -12.27 -24.26 5.37
N SER A 201 -13.27 -24.74 6.11
CA SER A 201 -14.64 -24.22 6.04
C SER A 201 -14.80 -22.78 6.51
N GLU A 202 -13.98 -22.32 7.49
CA GLU A 202 -14.00 -20.94 7.96
C GLU A 202 -13.41 -20.01 6.90
N TRP A 203 -12.28 -20.38 6.30
CA TRP A 203 -11.71 -19.62 5.19
C TRP A 203 -12.71 -19.52 4.03
N LYS A 204 -13.35 -20.63 3.67
CA LYS A 204 -14.39 -20.65 2.63
C LYS A 204 -15.53 -19.69 2.97
N LEU A 205 -16.05 -19.73 4.19
CA LEU A 205 -17.13 -18.84 4.63
C LEU A 205 -16.75 -17.37 4.57
N ALA A 206 -15.51 -17.04 4.95
CA ALA A 206 -15.00 -15.66 4.82
C ALA A 206 -14.94 -15.21 3.35
N MET A 207 -14.54 -16.08 2.42
CA MET A 207 -14.51 -15.77 0.99
C MET A 207 -15.93 -15.60 0.40
N GLU A 208 -16.89 -16.42 0.84
CA GLU A 208 -18.32 -16.26 0.48
C GLU A 208 -18.84 -14.90 1.00
N THR A 209 -18.48 -14.52 2.22
CA THR A 209 -18.82 -13.22 2.83
C THR A 209 -18.23 -12.04 2.03
N ILE A 210 -16.99 -12.15 1.57
CA ILE A 210 -16.37 -11.15 0.68
C ILE A 210 -17.16 -11.04 -0.64
N LEU A 211 -17.46 -12.15 -1.30
CA LEU A 211 -18.19 -12.15 -2.56
C LEU A 211 -19.58 -11.52 -2.42
N GLU A 212 -20.30 -11.85 -1.34
CA GLU A 212 -21.60 -11.26 -1.03
C GLU A 212 -21.51 -9.75 -0.80
N THR A 213 -20.53 -9.31 0.03
CA THR A 213 -20.29 -7.89 0.33
C THR A 213 -19.97 -7.11 -0.94
N MET A 214 -19.11 -7.64 -1.80
CA MET A 214 -18.76 -7.01 -3.08
C MET A 214 -20.01 -6.87 -3.98
N ARG A 215 -20.86 -7.90 -4.06
CA ARG A 215 -22.12 -7.86 -4.84
C ARG A 215 -23.11 -6.83 -4.31
N ILE A 216 -23.31 -6.76 -2.99
CA ILE A 216 -24.13 -5.73 -2.35
C ILE A 216 -23.60 -4.33 -2.68
N GLN A 217 -22.29 -4.15 -2.65
CA GLN A 217 -21.65 -2.86 -2.91
C GLN A 217 -21.52 -2.51 -4.41
N GLN A 218 -21.95 -3.37 -5.34
CA GLN A 218 -22.26 -2.93 -6.70
C GLN A 218 -23.47 -1.97 -6.72
N ARG A 219 -24.25 -1.90 -5.63
CA ARG A 219 -25.39 -1.00 -5.40
C ARG A 219 -26.50 -1.10 -6.45
N LYS A 220 -26.65 -2.25 -7.10
CA LYS A 220 -27.68 -2.50 -8.11
C LYS A 220 -29.10 -2.38 -7.53
N ASP A 221 -29.27 -2.82 -6.28
CA ASP A 221 -30.54 -2.83 -5.55
C ASP A 221 -30.62 -1.71 -4.48
N GLY A 222 -29.76 -0.69 -4.58
CA GLY A 222 -29.71 0.41 -3.65
C GLY A 222 -28.37 0.54 -2.92
N PRO A 223 -28.24 1.45 -1.94
CA PRO A 223 -26.95 1.80 -1.32
C PRO A 223 -26.38 0.72 -0.39
N GLY A 224 -27.06 -0.41 -0.21
CA GLY A 224 -26.67 -1.47 0.72
C GLY A 224 -26.86 -1.08 2.20
N PRO A 225 -26.46 -1.95 3.15
CA PRO A 225 -26.68 -1.74 4.59
C PRO A 225 -25.66 -0.83 5.25
N TYR A 226 -24.47 -0.63 4.63
CA TYR A 226 -23.37 0.11 5.24
C TYR A 226 -23.72 1.59 5.45
N ARG A 227 -23.40 2.10 6.64
CA ARG A 227 -23.56 3.51 7.03
C ARG A 227 -22.39 3.92 7.91
N PHE A 228 -21.87 5.12 7.68
CA PHE A 228 -20.81 5.68 8.50
C PHE A 228 -20.89 7.20 8.54
N GLN A 229 -20.86 7.78 9.73
CA GLN A 229 -20.63 9.19 9.96
C GLN A 229 -19.74 9.37 11.19
N ARG A 230 -18.82 10.31 11.09
CA ARG A 230 -17.94 10.74 12.19
C ARG A 230 -18.10 12.25 12.37
N TYR A 231 -18.11 12.69 13.61
CA TYR A 231 -17.92 14.11 13.89
C TYR A 231 -16.42 14.42 13.74
N ALA A 232 -16.04 15.04 12.64
CA ALA A 232 -14.65 15.28 12.28
C ALA A 232 -14.43 16.73 11.83
N LEU A 233 -13.22 17.25 12.08
CA LEU A 233 -12.80 18.56 11.55
C LEU A 233 -12.43 18.45 10.07
N ASN A 234 -11.89 17.30 9.67
CA ASN A 234 -11.55 17.02 8.28
C ASN A 234 -12.78 16.41 7.57
N PRO A 235 -13.29 17.03 6.49
CA PRO A 235 -14.44 16.51 5.74
C PRO A 235 -14.17 15.17 5.03
N THR A 236 -12.90 14.78 4.84
CA THR A 236 -12.55 13.46 4.28
C THR A 236 -12.66 12.33 5.30
N ASP A 237 -12.96 12.63 6.57
CA ASP A 237 -13.06 11.63 7.63
C ASP A 237 -14.51 11.18 7.91
N THR A 238 -15.46 11.55 7.06
CA THR A 238 -16.89 11.21 7.20
C THR A 238 -17.60 11.11 5.85
N LEU A 239 -18.75 10.44 5.81
CA LEU A 239 -19.56 10.29 4.60
C LEU A 239 -20.78 11.22 4.60
N VAL A 240 -21.04 11.85 3.46
CA VAL A 240 -22.28 12.61 3.23
C VAL A 240 -23.48 11.69 3.44
N ASN A 241 -24.41 12.10 4.32
CA ASN A 241 -25.61 11.32 4.71
C ASN A 241 -25.32 9.87 5.16
N GLY A 242 -24.09 9.58 5.57
CA GLY A 242 -23.67 8.26 6.01
C GLY A 242 -23.48 7.21 4.91
N ILE A 243 -23.70 7.55 3.64
CA ILE A 243 -23.62 6.62 2.49
C ILE A 243 -22.68 7.10 1.38
N GLY A 244 -22.17 8.33 1.48
CA GLY A 244 -21.47 9.02 0.42
C GLY A 244 -22.41 9.62 -0.62
N ILE A 245 -21.88 10.09 -1.74
CA ILE A 245 -22.69 10.63 -2.82
C ILE A 245 -23.38 9.50 -3.62
N PRO A 246 -24.50 9.79 -4.31
CA PRO A 246 -25.18 8.83 -5.19
C PRO A 246 -24.28 8.36 -6.33
N VAL A 247 -24.47 7.11 -6.75
CA VAL A 247 -23.83 6.50 -7.93
C VAL A 247 -24.87 5.97 -8.90
N ASN A 248 -24.53 5.92 -10.18
CA ASN A 248 -25.22 5.11 -11.15
C ASN A 248 -24.59 3.71 -11.17
N PRO A 249 -25.31 2.62 -10.82
CA PRO A 249 -24.76 1.27 -10.83
C PRO A 249 -24.35 0.83 -12.24
N ILE A 250 -23.07 0.64 -12.45
CA ILE A 250 -22.47 0.30 -13.76
C ILE A 250 -21.68 -1.02 -13.72
N GLY A 251 -21.81 -1.79 -12.65
CA GLY A 251 -21.10 -3.05 -12.45
C GLY A 251 -19.82 -2.94 -11.60
N LEU A 252 -19.37 -1.72 -11.27
CA LEU A 252 -18.27 -1.50 -10.32
C LEU A 252 -18.74 -1.65 -8.88
N ILE A 253 -17.77 -1.88 -7.99
CA ILE A 253 -17.99 -1.99 -6.55
C ILE A 253 -17.68 -0.64 -5.91
N ALA A 254 -18.62 -0.11 -5.13
CA ALA A 254 -18.39 1.10 -4.35
C ALA A 254 -17.43 0.82 -3.18
N SER A 255 -16.51 1.76 -2.94
CA SER A 255 -15.75 1.90 -1.72
C SER A 255 -16.19 3.17 -1.01
N ALA A 256 -16.33 3.13 0.29
CA ALA A 256 -16.68 4.31 1.07
C ALA A 256 -15.44 5.15 1.37
N PHE A 257 -14.33 4.47 1.64
CA PHE A 257 -13.06 5.07 1.96
C PHE A 257 -11.96 4.54 1.03
N ARG A 258 -10.88 5.31 0.93
CA ARG A 258 -9.63 5.00 0.24
C ARG A 258 -8.69 4.22 1.16
N PRO A 259 -7.63 3.60 0.65
CA PRO A 259 -6.60 2.98 1.50
C PRO A 259 -5.85 3.96 2.43
N SER A 260 -6.04 5.27 2.26
CA SER A 260 -5.58 6.32 3.17
C SER A 260 -6.53 6.61 4.34
N ASP A 261 -7.63 5.86 4.48
CA ASP A 261 -8.74 6.11 5.41
C ASP A 261 -9.56 7.38 5.09
N ASP A 262 -9.29 8.06 3.97
CA ASP A 262 -10.07 9.21 3.50
C ASP A 262 -11.32 8.76 2.73
N ALA A 263 -12.44 9.46 2.93
CA ALA A 263 -13.68 9.21 2.20
C ALA A 263 -13.49 9.43 0.68
N CYS A 264 -14.00 8.51 -0.12
CA CYS A 264 -14.06 8.68 -1.56
C CYS A 264 -14.95 9.88 -1.92
N ILE A 265 -14.51 10.71 -2.86
CA ILE A 265 -15.34 11.74 -3.47
C ILE A 265 -16.41 11.08 -4.33
N PHE A 266 -15.99 10.18 -5.22
CA PHE A 266 -16.87 9.32 -5.99
C PHE A 266 -16.69 7.86 -5.58
N PRO A 267 -17.77 7.15 -5.19
CA PRO A 267 -17.65 5.84 -4.54
C PRO A 267 -17.01 4.74 -5.38
N PHE A 268 -16.99 4.81 -6.71
CA PHE A 268 -16.27 3.84 -7.52
C PHE A 268 -14.79 4.18 -7.60
N PHE A 269 -14.06 3.76 -6.58
CA PHE A 269 -12.62 3.91 -6.48
C PHE A 269 -11.92 2.94 -7.44
N VAL A 270 -11.38 3.47 -8.54
CA VAL A 270 -10.86 2.69 -9.68
C VAL A 270 -9.68 1.80 -9.32
N PRO A 271 -8.64 2.25 -8.57
CA PRO A 271 -7.53 1.39 -8.20
C PRO A 271 -7.96 0.14 -7.43
N ALA A 272 -8.91 0.27 -6.47
CA ALA A 272 -9.40 -0.88 -5.72
C ALA A 272 -10.28 -1.80 -6.58
N ASN A 273 -11.04 -1.27 -7.55
CA ASN A 273 -11.78 -2.10 -8.50
C ASN A 273 -10.86 -2.88 -9.44
N LEU A 274 -9.75 -2.30 -9.91
CA LEU A 274 -8.71 -3.02 -10.66
C LEU A 274 -8.06 -4.11 -9.80
N PHE A 275 -7.79 -3.82 -8.54
CA PHE A 275 -7.27 -4.80 -7.59
C PHE A 275 -8.30 -5.90 -7.27
N ALA A 276 -9.59 -5.58 -7.20
CA ALA A 276 -10.66 -6.56 -7.01
C ALA A 276 -10.75 -7.54 -8.19
N VAL A 277 -10.59 -7.09 -9.43
CA VAL A 277 -10.51 -7.99 -10.60
C VAL A 277 -9.39 -9.02 -10.42
N ARG A 278 -8.19 -8.57 -10.01
CA ARG A 278 -7.04 -9.47 -9.77
C ARG A 278 -7.32 -10.43 -8.62
N SER A 279 -7.79 -9.93 -7.49
CA SER A 279 -8.07 -10.72 -6.28
C SER A 279 -9.16 -11.75 -6.53
N LEU A 280 -10.21 -11.41 -7.26
CA LEU A 280 -11.27 -12.35 -7.62
C LEU A 280 -10.78 -13.46 -8.57
N ARG A 281 -9.89 -13.17 -9.50
CA ARG A 281 -9.25 -14.21 -10.32
C ARG A 281 -8.35 -15.11 -9.49
N GLN A 282 -7.65 -14.58 -8.47
CA GLN A 282 -6.88 -15.37 -7.51
C GLN A 282 -7.80 -16.23 -6.65
N LEU A 283 -8.93 -15.70 -6.20
CA LEU A 283 -9.95 -16.47 -5.45
C LEU A 283 -10.53 -17.60 -6.32
N SER A 284 -10.85 -17.32 -7.57
CA SER A 284 -11.33 -18.34 -8.51
C SER A 284 -10.32 -19.49 -8.67
N ALA A 285 -9.04 -19.19 -8.79
CA ALA A 285 -7.98 -20.20 -8.86
C ALA A 285 -7.90 -21.04 -7.56
N MET A 286 -7.91 -20.40 -6.38
CA MET A 286 -7.89 -21.13 -5.11
C MET A 286 -9.16 -21.99 -4.91
N ALA A 287 -10.32 -21.47 -5.28
CA ALA A 287 -11.57 -22.23 -5.19
C ALA A 287 -11.55 -23.47 -6.09
N ASN A 288 -11.01 -23.36 -7.31
CA ASN A 288 -10.91 -24.49 -8.24
C ASN A 288 -9.84 -25.50 -7.83
N ASP A 289 -8.59 -25.03 -7.59
CA ASP A 289 -7.41 -25.87 -7.48
C ASP A 289 -7.20 -26.43 -6.06
N VAL A 290 -7.71 -25.74 -5.02
CA VAL A 290 -7.53 -26.12 -3.62
C VAL A 290 -8.80 -26.63 -2.98
N LEU A 291 -9.91 -25.88 -3.10
CA LEU A 291 -11.19 -26.28 -2.51
C LEU A 291 -11.98 -27.27 -3.36
N HIS A 292 -11.66 -27.38 -4.66
CA HIS A 292 -12.46 -28.11 -5.67
C HIS A 292 -13.92 -27.66 -5.70
N ASP A 293 -14.14 -26.35 -5.46
CA ASP A 293 -15.47 -25.71 -5.48
C ASP A 293 -15.65 -24.91 -6.76
N SER A 294 -16.13 -25.59 -7.81
CA SER A 294 -16.41 -24.97 -9.11
C SER A 294 -17.49 -23.88 -9.05
N ARG A 295 -18.41 -23.94 -8.08
CA ARG A 295 -19.44 -22.91 -7.90
C ARG A 295 -18.82 -21.59 -7.47
N MET A 296 -18.02 -21.62 -6.40
CA MET A 296 -17.30 -20.43 -5.91
C MET A 296 -16.34 -19.90 -6.98
N ALA A 297 -15.60 -20.79 -7.63
CA ALA A 297 -14.67 -20.42 -8.72
C ALA A 297 -15.37 -19.63 -9.84
N ASN A 298 -16.52 -20.16 -10.32
CA ASN A 298 -17.30 -19.51 -11.37
C ASN A 298 -17.92 -18.18 -10.90
N GLN A 299 -18.37 -18.09 -9.65
CA GLN A 299 -18.92 -16.85 -9.09
C GLN A 299 -17.88 -15.74 -9.00
N ALA A 300 -16.66 -16.08 -8.55
CA ALA A 300 -15.56 -15.13 -8.47
C ALA A 300 -15.09 -14.69 -9.86
N ALA A 301 -14.93 -15.62 -10.80
CA ALA A 301 -14.55 -15.32 -12.19
C ALA A 301 -15.60 -14.43 -12.89
N ALA A 302 -16.88 -14.74 -12.75
CA ALA A 302 -17.96 -13.94 -13.37
C ALA A 302 -17.99 -12.52 -12.83
N LEU A 303 -17.81 -12.33 -11.50
CA LEU A 303 -17.75 -11.00 -10.90
C LEU A 303 -16.49 -10.24 -11.37
N ALA A 304 -15.35 -10.90 -11.47
CA ALA A 304 -14.13 -10.29 -12.01
C ALA A 304 -14.31 -9.77 -13.44
N GLU A 305 -14.93 -10.55 -14.32
CA GLU A 305 -15.18 -10.15 -15.72
C GLU A 305 -16.20 -9.02 -15.82
N GLU A 306 -17.24 -9.02 -15.00
CA GLU A 306 -18.22 -7.92 -14.94
C GLU A 306 -17.55 -6.59 -14.56
N ILE A 307 -16.73 -6.59 -13.49
CA ILE A 307 -15.99 -5.41 -13.04
C ILE A 307 -15.00 -4.96 -14.12
N ASN A 308 -14.25 -5.90 -14.69
CA ASN A 308 -13.27 -5.60 -15.74
C ASN A 308 -13.91 -4.94 -16.97
N ALA A 309 -15.05 -5.45 -17.43
CA ALA A 309 -15.77 -4.84 -18.55
C ALA A 309 -16.28 -3.43 -18.21
N ALA A 310 -16.77 -3.21 -16.98
CA ALA A 310 -17.23 -1.90 -16.53
C ALA A 310 -16.09 -0.89 -16.42
N LEU A 311 -14.91 -1.31 -15.92
CA LEU A 311 -13.71 -0.47 -15.84
C LEU A 311 -13.29 0.04 -17.22
N TRP A 312 -13.15 -0.84 -18.20
CA TRP A 312 -12.78 -0.45 -19.55
C TRP A 312 -13.79 0.50 -20.22
N LYS A 313 -15.06 0.31 -19.91
CA LYS A 313 -16.13 1.12 -20.50
C LYS A 313 -16.28 2.49 -19.87
N HIS A 314 -16.01 2.63 -18.56
CA HIS A 314 -16.41 3.80 -17.79
C HIS A 314 -15.27 4.52 -17.07
N ALA A 315 -14.12 3.87 -16.83
CA ALA A 315 -13.04 4.44 -16.01
C ALA A 315 -11.87 5.01 -16.83
N ILE A 316 -11.94 4.98 -18.16
CA ILE A 316 -10.96 5.57 -19.05
C ILE A 316 -11.38 7.01 -19.39
N VAL A 317 -10.46 7.95 -19.18
CA VAL A 317 -10.67 9.38 -19.47
C VAL A 317 -9.64 9.84 -20.50
N SER A 318 -10.12 10.52 -21.53
CA SER A 318 -9.25 11.14 -22.54
C SER A 318 -8.68 12.46 -22.02
N THR A 319 -7.36 12.59 -22.08
CA THR A 319 -6.62 13.81 -21.74
C THR A 319 -5.81 14.30 -22.96
N ALA A 320 -5.19 15.46 -22.86
CA ALA A 320 -4.27 15.95 -23.90
C ALA A 320 -3.07 14.99 -24.11
N GLY A 321 -2.68 14.22 -23.08
CA GLY A 321 -1.62 13.21 -23.12
C GLY A 321 -2.09 11.81 -23.55
N GLY A 322 -3.36 11.65 -23.96
CA GLY A 322 -3.99 10.39 -24.31
C GLY A 322 -4.92 9.86 -23.20
N ALA A 323 -5.40 8.63 -23.40
CA ALA A 323 -6.32 7.98 -22.47
C ALA A 323 -5.58 7.51 -21.21
N ILE A 324 -6.15 7.82 -20.02
CA ILE A 324 -5.64 7.41 -18.70
C ILE A 324 -6.75 6.82 -17.85
N TRP A 325 -6.39 6.10 -16.80
CA TRP A 325 -7.33 5.68 -15.77
C TRP A 325 -7.75 6.88 -14.90
N ALA A 326 -9.05 7.03 -14.66
CA ALA A 326 -9.55 7.90 -13.61
C ALA A 326 -9.20 7.30 -12.23
N TYR A 327 -9.14 8.14 -11.21
CA TYR A 327 -8.94 7.70 -9.83
C TYR A 327 -10.26 7.27 -9.16
N GLU A 328 -11.31 8.07 -9.35
CA GLU A 328 -12.66 7.77 -8.88
C GLU A 328 -13.68 8.15 -9.94
N ILE A 329 -14.81 7.43 -10.01
CA ILE A 329 -15.94 7.76 -10.89
C ILE A 329 -17.27 7.53 -10.16
N ASP A 330 -18.35 8.17 -10.66
CA ASP A 330 -19.72 8.10 -10.10
C ASP A 330 -20.69 7.25 -10.94
N GLY A 331 -20.29 6.86 -12.15
CA GLY A 331 -21.13 6.15 -13.12
C GLY A 331 -22.09 7.06 -13.89
N PHE A 332 -22.22 8.36 -13.58
CA PHE A 332 -22.98 9.36 -14.34
C PHE A 332 -22.11 10.13 -15.33
N GLY A 333 -20.80 9.87 -15.37
CA GLY A 333 -19.81 10.56 -16.18
C GLY A 333 -18.89 11.50 -15.38
N GLY A 334 -19.12 11.67 -14.09
CA GLY A 334 -18.20 12.36 -13.18
C GLY A 334 -16.95 11.51 -12.93
N HIS A 335 -15.79 12.18 -12.87
CA HIS A 335 -14.52 11.54 -12.60
C HIS A 335 -13.57 12.46 -11.82
N VAL A 336 -12.69 11.86 -11.03
CA VAL A 336 -11.58 12.52 -10.32
C VAL A 336 -10.27 12.07 -10.94
N LEU A 337 -9.42 13.03 -11.29
CA LEU A 337 -8.09 12.81 -11.84
C LEU A 337 -7.05 13.23 -10.79
N MET A 338 -6.54 12.27 -10.08
CA MET A 338 -5.48 12.38 -9.08
C MET A 338 -4.85 11.02 -8.84
N ASP A 339 -3.92 10.94 -7.92
CA ASP A 339 -3.50 9.72 -7.23
C ASP A 339 -3.15 10.04 -5.79
N ASP A 340 -3.20 9.04 -4.94
CA ASP A 340 -2.84 9.07 -3.53
C ASP A 340 -1.67 8.10 -3.31
N ALA A 341 -0.86 8.34 -2.29
CA ALA A 341 0.34 7.56 -2.03
C ALA A 341 0.10 6.14 -1.52
N ASN A 342 -1.09 5.87 -0.98
CA ASN A 342 -1.41 4.56 -0.41
C ASN A 342 -1.76 3.53 -1.49
N ALA A 343 -1.46 2.25 -1.26
CA ALA A 343 -1.77 1.18 -2.20
C ALA A 343 -3.03 0.40 -1.76
N PRO A 344 -3.99 0.17 -2.69
CA PRO A 344 -3.95 0.41 -4.13
C PRO A 344 -4.03 1.89 -4.51
N SER A 345 -3.21 2.28 -5.47
CA SER A 345 -3.21 3.56 -6.16
C SER A 345 -3.06 3.32 -7.66
N LEU A 346 -3.25 4.34 -8.49
CA LEU A 346 -2.99 4.21 -9.93
C LEU A 346 -1.52 3.89 -10.21
N LEU A 347 -0.61 4.45 -9.42
CA LEU A 347 0.82 4.17 -9.50
C LEU A 347 1.15 2.71 -9.16
N SER A 348 0.45 2.12 -8.18
CA SER A 348 0.74 0.79 -7.65
C SER A 348 0.20 -0.38 -8.48
N LEU A 349 -0.53 -0.14 -9.56
CA LEU A 349 -1.22 -1.20 -10.33
C LEU A 349 -0.31 -2.35 -10.77
N PRO A 350 0.91 -2.14 -11.31
CA PRO A 350 1.79 -3.26 -11.67
C PRO A 350 2.30 -4.05 -10.45
N TYR A 351 2.54 -3.38 -9.32
CA TYR A 351 2.95 -4.02 -8.07
C TYR A 351 1.88 -4.99 -7.53
N LEU A 352 0.61 -4.67 -7.75
CA LEU A 352 -0.53 -5.50 -7.36
C LEU A 352 -0.96 -6.50 -8.45
N ASP A 353 -0.18 -6.64 -9.55
CA ASP A 353 -0.57 -7.40 -10.74
C ASP A 353 -1.93 -6.99 -11.32
N SER A 354 -2.31 -5.73 -11.15
CA SER A 354 -3.64 -5.20 -11.44
C SER A 354 -3.66 -4.25 -12.64
N SER A 355 -2.55 -4.09 -13.36
CA SER A 355 -2.48 -3.26 -14.56
C SER A 355 -3.05 -4.01 -15.77
N PRO A 356 -4.17 -3.55 -16.37
CA PRO A 356 -4.81 -4.23 -17.48
C PRO A 356 -4.00 -4.16 -18.78
N ASP A 357 -3.31 -3.04 -19.04
CA ASP A 357 -2.45 -2.84 -20.21
C ASP A 357 -1.30 -1.86 -19.92
N ALA A 358 -0.20 -2.03 -20.64
CA ALA A 358 1.01 -1.26 -20.42
C ALA A 358 0.92 0.19 -20.96
N GLU A 359 0.16 0.42 -22.01
CA GLU A 359 0.12 1.72 -22.69
C GLU A 359 -0.71 2.74 -21.87
N THR A 360 -1.93 2.37 -21.48
CA THR A 360 -2.77 3.22 -20.61
C THR A 360 -2.09 3.42 -19.26
N TYR A 361 -1.46 2.37 -18.71
CA TYR A 361 -0.70 2.52 -17.46
C TYR A 361 0.46 3.49 -17.60
N ALA A 362 1.25 3.42 -18.66
CA ALA A 362 2.39 4.33 -18.86
C ALA A 362 1.95 5.81 -18.90
N ARG A 363 0.83 6.11 -19.60
CA ARG A 363 0.24 7.44 -19.62
C ARG A 363 -0.31 7.86 -18.25
N THR A 364 -0.98 6.95 -17.56
CA THR A 364 -1.51 7.19 -16.20
C THR A 364 -0.36 7.48 -15.24
N ARG A 365 0.72 6.65 -15.27
CA ARG A 365 1.91 6.85 -14.44
C ARG A 365 2.56 8.22 -14.69
N ALA A 366 2.69 8.64 -15.96
CA ALA A 366 3.23 9.95 -16.30
C ALA A 366 2.33 11.11 -15.81
N PHE A 367 1.02 10.92 -15.83
CA PHE A 367 0.07 11.90 -15.31
C PHE A 367 0.17 12.01 -13.77
N VAL A 368 0.11 10.90 -13.04
CA VAL A 368 0.10 10.93 -11.58
C VAL A 368 1.44 11.34 -10.98
N TRP A 369 2.56 11.12 -11.68
CA TRP A 369 3.90 11.60 -11.29
C TRP A 369 4.25 12.94 -11.95
N SER A 370 3.30 13.87 -11.91
CA SER A 370 3.47 15.23 -12.46
C SER A 370 2.56 16.24 -11.75
N GLN A 371 2.75 17.53 -12.04
CA GLN A 371 1.90 18.61 -11.52
C GLN A 371 0.42 18.53 -11.98
N ASN A 372 0.06 17.60 -12.88
CA ASN A 372 -1.33 17.32 -13.20
C ASN A 372 -2.06 16.56 -12.07
N ASN A 373 -1.33 15.87 -11.22
CA ASN A 373 -1.85 15.31 -9.97
C ASN A 373 -1.77 16.38 -8.87
N PRO A 374 -2.90 16.84 -8.29
CA PRO A 374 -2.91 17.88 -7.27
C PRO A 374 -2.17 17.49 -5.97
N TRP A 375 -1.87 16.19 -5.79
CA TRP A 375 -1.16 15.65 -4.65
C TRP A 375 0.30 15.27 -4.96
N PHE A 376 0.78 15.58 -6.15
CA PHE A 376 2.21 15.50 -6.45
C PHE A 376 2.91 16.77 -5.94
N PHE A 377 3.88 16.58 -5.08
CA PHE A 377 4.67 17.65 -4.49
C PHE A 377 6.13 17.54 -4.88
N GLN A 378 6.77 18.70 -5.05
CA GLN A 378 8.19 18.81 -5.32
C GLN A 378 8.77 19.95 -4.46
N GLY A 379 9.92 19.68 -3.83
CA GLY A 379 10.61 20.65 -2.97
C GLY A 379 12.07 20.32 -2.79
N SER A 380 12.74 21.02 -1.85
CA SER A 380 14.18 20.86 -1.59
C SER A 380 14.54 19.51 -0.93
N ALA A 381 13.60 18.87 -0.23
CA ALA A 381 13.81 17.56 0.40
C ALA A 381 13.47 16.39 -0.52
N GLY A 382 12.64 16.59 -1.57
CA GLY A 382 12.30 15.54 -2.51
C GLY A 382 11.07 15.84 -3.34
N GLU A 383 10.67 14.86 -4.15
CA GLU A 383 9.42 14.86 -4.92
C GLU A 383 8.68 13.54 -4.72
N GLY A 384 7.36 13.58 -4.80
CA GLY A 384 6.51 12.41 -4.66
C GLY A 384 5.04 12.75 -4.47
N ILE A 385 4.23 11.71 -4.32
CA ILE A 385 2.80 11.84 -4.11
C ILE A 385 2.52 11.85 -2.60
N GLY A 386 1.64 12.76 -2.19
CA GLY A 386 1.05 12.83 -0.86
C GLY A 386 -0.38 12.29 -0.85
N GLY A 387 -1.26 13.03 -0.18
CA GLY A 387 -2.69 12.73 -0.12
C GLY A 387 -3.43 13.69 0.82
N PRO A 388 -4.78 13.71 0.78
CA PRO A 388 -5.57 14.53 1.68
C PRO A 388 -5.34 14.21 3.15
N HIS A 389 -5.04 12.96 3.46
CA HIS A 389 -4.88 12.43 4.82
C HIS A 389 -3.87 13.22 5.67
N VAL A 390 -2.69 13.46 5.11
CA VAL A 390 -1.61 14.21 5.78
C VAL A 390 -1.55 15.69 5.38
N GLY A 391 -2.39 16.09 4.42
CA GLY A 391 -2.50 17.46 3.96
C GLY A 391 -1.45 17.87 2.93
N ARG A 392 -1.40 19.19 2.67
CA ARG A 392 -0.52 19.76 1.65
C ARG A 392 0.93 19.74 2.07
N ASP A 393 1.81 19.73 1.05
CA ASP A 393 3.26 19.79 1.19
C ASP A 393 3.90 18.58 1.89
N SER A 394 3.12 17.53 2.14
CA SER A 394 3.57 16.28 2.74
C SER A 394 3.67 15.18 1.68
N ILE A 395 4.86 14.60 1.56
CA ILE A 395 5.15 13.49 0.65
C ILE A 395 5.17 12.20 1.47
N TRP A 396 4.52 11.15 0.94
CA TRP A 396 4.63 9.82 1.51
C TRP A 396 5.80 9.06 0.85
N PRO A 397 6.80 8.59 1.62
CA PRO A 397 7.88 7.75 1.10
C PRO A 397 7.37 6.53 0.33
N MET A 398 6.20 5.99 0.72
CA MET A 398 5.57 4.87 0.02
C MET A 398 5.32 5.16 -1.47
N SER A 399 5.00 6.41 -1.85
CA SER A 399 4.83 6.76 -3.26
C SER A 399 6.14 6.68 -4.04
N GLN A 400 7.24 7.08 -3.43
CA GLN A 400 8.59 7.01 -4.03
C GLN A 400 9.07 5.56 -4.14
N ILE A 401 8.81 4.75 -3.10
CA ILE A 401 9.08 3.32 -3.11
C ILE A 401 8.28 2.63 -4.22
N MET A 402 7.00 2.97 -4.34
CA MET A 402 6.11 2.42 -5.37
C MET A 402 6.54 2.86 -6.78
N TYR A 403 6.97 4.11 -6.95
CA TYR A 403 7.51 4.62 -8.21
C TYR A 403 8.73 3.81 -8.67
N ALA A 404 9.62 3.43 -7.73
CA ALA A 404 10.76 2.58 -8.02
C ALA A 404 10.36 1.12 -8.30
N LEU A 405 9.48 0.52 -7.49
CA LEU A 405 9.02 -0.87 -7.65
C LEU A 405 8.30 -1.11 -8.99
N THR A 406 7.65 -0.07 -9.53
CA THR A 406 6.93 -0.13 -10.81
C THR A 406 7.74 0.39 -12.00
N SER A 407 9.03 0.69 -11.81
CA SER A 407 9.95 1.16 -12.84
C SER A 407 10.84 0.05 -13.38
N ASN A 408 11.21 0.18 -14.66
CA ASN A 408 12.30 -0.57 -15.31
C ASN A 408 13.53 0.33 -15.60
N SER A 409 13.48 1.60 -15.21
CA SER A 409 14.58 2.56 -15.39
C SER A 409 15.51 2.55 -14.17
N SER A 410 16.76 2.16 -14.37
CA SER A 410 17.78 2.22 -13.32
C SER A 410 17.94 3.62 -12.73
N ALA A 411 17.77 4.66 -13.54
CA ALA A 411 17.87 6.05 -13.08
C ALA A 411 16.70 6.42 -12.13
N GLU A 412 15.46 6.03 -12.46
CA GLU A 412 14.30 6.25 -11.60
C GLU A 412 14.42 5.47 -10.30
N ILE A 413 14.80 4.20 -10.36
CA ILE A 413 14.99 3.34 -9.18
C ILE A 413 16.04 3.95 -8.24
N MET A 414 17.20 4.31 -8.76
CA MET A 414 18.27 4.91 -7.96
C MET A 414 17.89 6.26 -7.38
N GLY A 415 17.25 7.13 -8.18
CA GLY A 415 16.78 8.43 -7.72
C GLY A 415 15.79 8.31 -6.55
N ALA A 416 14.82 7.42 -6.68
CA ALA A 416 13.84 7.16 -5.63
C ALA A 416 14.50 6.58 -4.35
N ILE A 417 15.36 5.57 -4.48
CA ILE A 417 16.09 5.00 -3.33
C ILE A 417 16.91 6.07 -2.62
N GLN A 418 17.63 6.91 -3.36
CA GLN A 418 18.45 7.98 -2.77
C GLN A 418 17.58 9.02 -2.05
N THR A 419 16.44 9.41 -2.62
CA THR A 419 15.50 10.34 -1.98
C THR A 419 14.94 9.76 -0.69
N VAL A 420 14.44 8.51 -0.72
CA VAL A 420 13.92 7.84 0.48
C VAL A 420 14.99 7.70 1.55
N LYS A 421 16.22 7.32 1.18
CA LYS A 421 17.36 7.25 2.12
C LYS A 421 17.62 8.60 2.79
N THR A 422 17.61 9.68 2.03
CA THR A 422 17.83 11.03 2.56
C THR A 422 16.70 11.46 3.50
N CYS A 423 15.45 11.09 3.17
CA CYS A 423 14.26 11.45 3.95
C CYS A 423 14.07 10.59 5.22
N ALA A 424 14.90 9.59 5.47
CA ALA A 424 14.90 8.83 6.72
C ALA A 424 15.30 9.68 7.96
N ALA A 425 15.60 10.98 7.78
CA ALA A 425 15.85 11.99 8.83
C ALA A 425 16.83 11.52 9.91
N SER A 426 17.83 10.71 9.55
CA SER A 426 18.82 10.09 10.45
C SER A 426 18.24 9.17 11.53
N THR A 427 16.97 8.82 11.46
CA THR A 427 16.31 7.90 12.41
C THR A 427 16.70 6.44 12.16
N GLY A 428 17.06 6.11 10.92
CA GLY A 428 17.31 4.74 10.45
C GLY A 428 16.03 3.96 10.13
N PHE A 429 14.89 4.68 9.97
CA PHE A 429 13.60 4.14 9.58
C PHE A 429 12.87 5.05 8.58
N ILE A 430 11.90 4.49 7.88
CA ILE A 430 11.02 5.20 6.97
C ILE A 430 9.77 5.64 7.73
N HIS A 431 9.39 6.90 7.54
CA HIS A 431 8.22 7.52 8.16
C HIS A 431 6.98 7.41 7.28
N GLU A 432 5.82 7.77 7.81
CA GLU A 432 4.58 7.81 7.05
C GLU A 432 4.63 8.92 5.99
N SER A 433 4.89 10.15 6.40
CA SER A 433 5.08 11.28 5.47
C SER A 433 6.15 12.25 5.98
N TYR A 434 6.66 13.10 5.09
CA TYR A 434 7.59 14.18 5.42
C TYR A 434 7.27 15.43 4.61
N ASN A 435 7.67 16.61 5.12
CA ASN A 435 7.49 17.87 4.41
C ASN A 435 8.43 17.96 3.20
N ARG A 436 7.93 18.34 2.03
CA ARG A 436 8.68 18.41 0.76
C ARG A 436 9.92 19.28 0.81
N ASN A 437 10.01 20.23 1.75
CA ASN A 437 11.14 21.15 1.89
C ASN A 437 12.03 20.86 3.09
N ASP A 438 11.57 20.06 4.06
CA ASP A 438 12.29 19.71 5.28
C ASP A 438 11.90 18.30 5.74
N SER A 439 12.75 17.32 5.45
CA SER A 439 12.53 15.93 5.83
C SER A 439 12.58 15.66 7.34
N SER A 440 13.03 16.61 8.16
CA SER A 440 12.98 16.49 9.62
C SER A 440 11.56 16.68 10.18
N LEU A 441 10.67 17.31 9.39
CA LEU A 441 9.26 17.46 9.70
C LEU A 441 8.47 16.28 9.11
N PHE A 442 8.29 15.25 9.90
CA PHE A 442 7.64 14.01 9.48
C PHE A 442 6.49 13.60 10.42
N THR A 443 5.57 12.80 9.90
CA THR A 443 4.52 12.14 10.68
C THR A 443 4.90 10.70 10.99
N ARG A 444 4.39 10.15 12.08
CA ARG A 444 4.55 8.78 12.55
C ARG A 444 5.98 8.26 12.44
N ALA A 445 6.74 8.39 13.50
CA ALA A 445 8.11 7.89 13.58
C ALA A 445 8.21 6.36 13.39
N TRP A 446 7.13 5.65 13.63
CA TRP A 446 7.03 4.20 13.49
C TRP A 446 5.79 3.80 12.69
N PHE A 447 5.96 3.66 11.38
CA PHE A 447 4.98 3.16 10.42
C PHE A 447 5.55 1.91 9.75
N ALA A 448 5.12 0.73 10.20
CA ALA A 448 5.77 -0.53 9.86
C ALA A 448 5.61 -0.89 8.37
N TRP A 449 4.49 -0.55 7.73
CA TRP A 449 4.30 -0.83 6.32
C TRP A 449 5.34 -0.14 5.43
N ALA A 450 5.59 1.16 5.64
CA ALA A 450 6.60 1.88 4.85
C ALA A 450 8.00 1.28 5.00
N ASN A 451 8.36 0.84 6.22
CA ASN A 451 9.63 0.18 6.49
C ASN A 451 9.75 -1.14 5.72
N THR A 452 8.75 -2.02 5.85
CA THR A 452 8.80 -3.33 5.18
C THR A 452 8.76 -3.19 3.66
N LEU A 453 7.96 -2.24 3.13
CA LEU A 453 7.89 -1.96 1.69
C LEU A 453 9.22 -1.42 1.13
N PHE A 454 9.94 -0.59 1.91
CA PHE A 454 11.30 -0.17 1.55
C PHE A 454 12.26 -1.35 1.53
N GLY A 455 12.17 -2.24 2.52
CA GLY A 455 12.94 -3.48 2.53
C GLY A 455 12.66 -4.35 1.30
N GLU A 456 11.40 -4.47 0.87
CA GLU A 456 11.01 -5.16 -0.37
C GLU A 456 11.64 -4.51 -1.61
N LEU A 457 11.61 -3.17 -1.70
CA LEU A 457 12.25 -2.45 -2.79
C LEU A 457 13.74 -2.76 -2.89
N ILE A 458 14.47 -2.68 -1.78
CA ILE A 458 15.91 -2.93 -1.78
C ILE A 458 16.22 -4.38 -2.14
N GLY A 459 15.55 -5.35 -1.51
CA GLY A 459 15.71 -6.77 -1.81
C GLY A 459 15.45 -7.07 -3.28
N THR A 460 14.31 -6.63 -3.80
CA THR A 460 13.94 -6.80 -5.23
C THR A 460 14.95 -6.13 -6.16
N THR A 461 15.45 -4.94 -5.82
CA THR A 461 16.44 -4.23 -6.64
C THR A 461 17.77 -4.99 -6.69
N VAL A 462 18.26 -5.49 -5.55
CA VAL A 462 19.49 -6.28 -5.49
C VAL A 462 19.36 -7.60 -6.29
N GLU A 463 18.19 -8.22 -6.28
CA GLU A 463 17.94 -9.47 -7.01
C GLU A 463 17.80 -9.25 -8.51
N ARG A 464 17.01 -8.26 -8.95
CA ARG A 464 16.75 -7.97 -10.36
C ARG A 464 17.91 -7.25 -11.04
N TYR A 465 18.61 -6.41 -10.34
CA TYR A 465 19.69 -5.55 -10.86
C TYR A 465 20.96 -5.65 -9.98
N PRO A 466 21.68 -6.79 -9.99
CA PRO A 466 22.75 -7.10 -9.03
C PRO A 466 23.90 -6.10 -8.95
N ARG A 467 24.08 -5.26 -9.97
CA ARG A 467 25.15 -4.25 -10.03
C ARG A 467 24.67 -2.85 -9.68
N LEU A 468 23.38 -2.66 -9.48
CA LEU A 468 22.80 -1.32 -9.33
C LEU A 468 23.12 -0.71 -7.96
N LEU A 469 23.16 -1.53 -6.90
CA LEU A 469 23.45 -1.11 -5.53
C LEU A 469 24.83 -1.59 -5.02
N ALA A 470 25.62 -2.26 -5.86
CA ALA A 470 26.94 -2.80 -5.51
C ALA A 470 28.01 -1.72 -5.37
#